data_59357d3fb685e2f7164ec46de0ca3073
#
_entry.id   59357d3fb685e2f7164ec46de0ca3073
#
_cell.length_a   1.000
_cell.length_b   1.000
_cell.length_c   1.000
_cell.angle_alpha   90.00
_cell.angle_beta   90.00
_cell.angle_gamma   90.00
#
_symmetry.space_group_name_H-M   'P 1'
#
loop_
_entity.id
_entity.type
_entity.pdbx_description
1 polymer ?
#
loop_
_entity_poly.entity_id
_entity_poly.type
_entity_poly.pdbx_seq_one_letter_code
_entity_poly.pdbx_strand_id
1 'polypeptide(L)'
;TDIIMNEAETLVKKITEGIQEKKGKNIVIADLTAINDTICSYFVICQGNSPSQVTAIVDSVKEYVHKEINDKPTGIDGLRNAEWVAMDYSDVLVHVFLPETRNFYNLEHLWADAKLTQIPDLD
;
A
#
# COMPACT_ATOMS: atom_id res chain seq x y z
N THR A 1 14.03 4.78 -24.15
CA THR A 1 14.40 3.47 -23.60
C THR A 1 13.35 2.99 -22.62
N ASP A 2 12.95 1.78 -22.80
CA ASP A 2 11.96 1.18 -21.91
C ASP A 2 12.59 0.83 -20.58
N ILE A 3 11.93 1.24 -19.50
CA ILE A 3 12.31 0.83 -18.16
C ILE A 3 11.62 -0.50 -17.92
N ILE A 4 12.40 -1.53 -17.74
CA ILE A 4 11.87 -2.86 -17.41
C ILE A 4 11.64 -2.89 -15.90
N MET A 5 10.39 -2.92 -15.51
CA MET A 5 10.01 -3.04 -14.11
C MET A 5 9.92 -4.52 -13.74
N ASN A 6 10.44 -4.89 -12.59
CA ASN A 6 10.22 -6.25 -12.08
C ASN A 6 8.77 -6.42 -11.61
N GLU A 7 8.39 -7.64 -11.26
CA GLU A 7 7.01 -7.93 -10.85
C GLU A 7 6.58 -7.15 -9.61
N ALA A 8 7.47 -6.99 -8.64
CA ALA A 8 7.16 -6.24 -7.42
C ALA A 8 6.94 -4.76 -7.71
N GLU A 9 7.77 -4.16 -8.57
CA GLU A 9 7.60 -2.76 -8.95
C GLU A 9 6.30 -2.52 -9.73
N THR A 10 5.96 -3.44 -10.62
CA THR A 10 4.68 -3.37 -11.36
C THR A 10 3.51 -3.46 -10.39
N LEU A 11 3.59 -4.38 -9.43
CA LEU A 11 2.54 -4.55 -8.42
C LEU A 11 2.39 -3.27 -7.57
N VAL A 12 3.49 -2.67 -7.13
CA VAL A 12 3.46 -1.40 -6.38
C VAL A 12 2.76 -0.31 -7.19
N LYS A 13 3.08 -0.20 -8.48
CA LYS A 13 2.45 0.78 -9.35
C LYS A 13 0.94 0.58 -9.45
N LYS A 14 0.50 -0.66 -9.64
CA LYS A 14 -0.93 -0.97 -9.76
C LYS A 14 -1.67 -0.77 -8.44
N ILE A 15 -1.05 -1.12 -7.33
CA ILE A 15 -1.61 -0.86 -6.01
C ILE A 15 -1.80 0.66 -5.81
N THR A 16 -0.78 1.45 -6.13
CA THR A 16 -0.83 2.91 -6.01
C THR A 16 -1.97 3.49 -6.85
N GLU A 17 -2.11 3.04 -8.09
CA GLU A 17 -3.20 3.47 -8.96
C GLU A 17 -4.57 3.11 -8.39
N GLY A 18 -4.71 1.93 -7.84
CA GLY A 18 -5.95 1.50 -7.19
C GLY A 18 -6.30 2.35 -5.97
N ILE A 19 -5.31 2.76 -5.19
CA ILE A 19 -5.51 3.66 -4.06
C ILE A 19 -6.00 5.03 -4.56
N GLN A 20 -5.39 5.54 -5.62
CA GLN A 20 -5.73 6.83 -6.19
C GLN A 20 -7.15 6.87 -6.76
N GLU A 21 -7.67 5.75 -7.26
CA GLU A 21 -9.02 5.66 -7.77
C GLU A 21 -10.07 6.05 -6.72
N LYS A 22 -9.79 5.82 -5.45
CA LYS A 22 -10.67 6.17 -4.33
C LYS A 22 -10.11 7.31 -3.49
N LYS A 23 -9.17 8.08 -4.07
CA LYS A 23 -8.61 9.28 -3.44
C LYS A 23 -7.95 9.01 -2.10
N GLY A 24 -7.29 7.87 -1.97
CA GLY A 24 -6.44 7.60 -0.82
C GLY A 24 -5.34 8.67 -0.74
N LYS A 25 -5.02 9.10 0.48
CA LYS A 25 -4.12 10.22 0.72
C LYS A 25 -2.82 9.79 1.36
N ASN A 26 -1.83 10.67 1.27
CA ASN A 26 -0.52 10.51 1.92
C ASN A 26 0.10 9.15 1.61
N ILE A 27 0.15 8.81 0.32
CA ILE A 27 0.72 7.53 -0.14
C ILE A 27 2.24 7.59 -0.01
N VAL A 28 2.80 6.64 0.71
CA VAL A 28 4.25 6.48 0.86
C VAL A 28 4.61 5.06 0.46
N ILE A 29 5.63 4.94 -0.38
CA ILE A 29 6.20 3.65 -0.76
C ILE A 29 7.52 3.51 -0.03
N ALA A 30 7.65 2.46 0.77
CA ALA A 30 8.90 2.13 1.47
C ALA A 30 9.58 1.00 0.72
N ASP A 31 10.75 1.29 0.16
CA ASP A 31 11.56 0.32 -0.56
C ASP A 31 12.47 -0.39 0.45
N LEU A 32 12.22 -1.66 0.66
CA LEU A 32 12.94 -2.49 1.62
C LEU A 32 13.96 -3.41 0.94
N THR A 33 14.15 -3.27 -0.37
CA THR A 33 14.98 -4.21 -1.14
C THR A 33 16.46 -4.20 -0.73
N ALA A 34 16.94 -3.08 -0.19
CA ALA A 34 18.32 -2.96 0.26
C ALA A 34 18.52 -3.42 1.73
N ILE A 35 17.43 -3.77 2.42
CA ILE A 35 17.47 -4.20 3.82
C ILE A 35 17.38 -5.71 3.88
N ASN A 36 18.31 -6.34 4.61
CA ASN A 36 18.32 -7.79 4.77
C ASN A 36 17.24 -8.24 5.76
N ASP A 37 16.76 -9.47 5.56
CA ASP A 37 15.84 -10.14 6.48
C ASP A 37 14.47 -9.46 6.64
N THR A 38 14.00 -8.81 5.58
CA THR A 38 12.64 -8.26 5.57
C THR A 38 11.65 -9.29 5.03
N ILE A 39 10.39 -9.18 5.48
CA ILE A 39 9.32 -10.11 5.09
C ILE A 39 8.77 -9.81 3.68
N CYS A 40 9.05 -8.62 3.14
CA CYS A 40 8.59 -8.23 1.82
C CYS A 40 9.55 -7.20 1.23
N SER A 41 9.40 -6.94 -0.07
CA SER A 41 10.26 -6.00 -0.78
C SER A 41 9.82 -4.55 -0.64
N TYR A 42 8.51 -4.33 -0.49
CA TYR A 42 7.94 -2.98 -0.40
C TYR A 42 6.77 -2.92 0.56
N PHE A 43 6.65 -1.80 1.28
CA PHE A 43 5.41 -1.41 1.92
C PHE A 43 4.79 -0.30 1.08
N VAL A 44 3.47 -0.33 0.92
CA VAL A 44 2.70 0.79 0.37
C VAL A 44 1.76 1.25 1.47
N ILE A 45 1.92 2.48 1.94
CA ILE A 45 1.19 3.01 3.08
C ILE A 45 0.34 4.19 2.61
N CYS A 46 -0.92 4.19 2.98
CA CYS A 46 -1.82 5.29 2.64
C CYS A 46 -2.88 5.46 3.72
N GLN A 47 -3.76 6.43 3.56
CA GLN A 47 -4.82 6.67 4.52
C GLN A 47 -6.13 7.07 3.86
N GLY A 48 -7.22 6.77 4.55
CA GLY A 48 -8.55 7.24 4.24
C GLY A 48 -9.10 7.99 5.46
N ASN A 49 -10.06 8.88 5.26
CA ASN A 49 -10.57 9.76 6.31
C ASN A 49 -11.67 9.14 7.17
N SER A 50 -12.17 7.98 6.78
CA SER A 50 -13.23 7.27 7.50
C SER A 50 -13.06 5.77 7.30
N PRO A 51 -13.67 4.94 8.17
CA PRO A 51 -13.67 3.50 7.95
C PRO A 51 -14.27 3.10 6.59
N SER A 52 -15.30 3.81 6.15
CA SER A 52 -15.92 3.57 4.83
C SER A 52 -14.94 3.83 3.69
N GLN A 53 -14.16 4.91 3.79
CA GLN A 53 -13.15 5.21 2.77
C GLN A 53 -12.01 4.20 2.81
N VAL A 54 -11.56 3.81 3.99
CA VAL A 54 -10.53 2.76 4.14
C VAL A 54 -10.98 1.48 3.43
N THR A 55 -12.21 1.05 3.69
CA THR A 55 -12.79 -0.14 3.04
C THR A 55 -12.89 0.05 1.51
N ALA A 56 -13.32 1.23 1.07
CA ALA A 56 -13.42 1.53 -0.37
C ALA A 56 -12.05 1.48 -1.05
N ILE A 57 -11.01 1.98 -0.39
CA ILE A 57 -9.64 1.91 -0.91
C ILE A 57 -9.19 0.46 -1.03
N VAL A 58 -9.43 -0.35 0.00
CA VAL A 58 -9.06 -1.78 0.00
C VAL A 58 -9.75 -2.50 -1.16
N ASP A 59 -11.05 -2.29 -1.32
CA ASP A 59 -11.81 -2.91 -2.42
C ASP A 59 -11.31 -2.46 -3.79
N SER A 60 -10.99 -1.17 -3.92
CA SER A 60 -10.47 -0.61 -5.16
C SER A 60 -9.12 -1.23 -5.54
N VAL A 61 -8.21 -1.34 -4.58
CA VAL A 61 -6.90 -1.97 -4.81
C VAL A 61 -7.09 -3.41 -5.25
N LYS A 62 -7.92 -4.15 -4.53
CA LYS A 62 -8.18 -5.56 -4.84
C LYS A 62 -8.71 -5.74 -6.26
N GLU A 63 -9.71 -4.96 -6.64
CA GLU A 63 -10.31 -5.03 -7.98
C GLU A 63 -9.36 -4.55 -9.07
N TYR A 64 -8.69 -3.44 -8.84
CA TYR A 64 -7.80 -2.83 -9.82
C TYR A 64 -6.62 -3.74 -10.15
N VAL A 65 -5.96 -4.26 -9.12
CA VAL A 65 -4.82 -5.16 -9.30
C VAL A 65 -5.23 -6.43 -10.01
N HIS A 66 -6.39 -6.99 -9.64
CA HIS A 66 -6.92 -8.18 -10.31
C HIS A 66 -7.18 -7.93 -11.80
N LYS A 67 -7.80 -6.80 -12.10
CA LYS A 67 -8.14 -6.43 -13.48
C LYS A 67 -6.89 -6.18 -14.33
N GLU A 68 -5.90 -5.49 -13.78
CA GLU A 68 -4.75 -5.04 -14.54
C GLU A 68 -3.66 -6.09 -14.70
N ILE A 69 -3.39 -6.87 -13.68
CA ILE A 69 -2.30 -7.85 -13.69
C ILE A 69 -2.69 -9.22 -13.17
N ASN A 70 -3.98 -9.45 -12.98
CA ASN A 70 -4.52 -10.74 -12.55
C ASN A 70 -3.88 -11.27 -11.27
N ASP A 71 -3.62 -10.38 -10.31
CA ASP A 71 -3.06 -10.74 -9.02
C ASP A 71 -4.08 -10.47 -7.93
N LYS A 72 -3.95 -11.16 -6.81
CA LYS A 72 -4.85 -11.00 -5.67
C LYS A 72 -4.07 -11.14 -4.38
N PRO A 73 -4.53 -10.52 -3.28
CA PRO A 73 -3.85 -10.67 -2.00
C PRO A 73 -4.02 -12.09 -1.47
N THR A 74 -3.01 -12.59 -0.78
CA THR A 74 -3.07 -13.88 -0.10
C THR A 74 -3.82 -13.77 1.24
N GLY A 75 -3.94 -12.56 1.77
CA GLY A 75 -4.70 -12.30 2.99
C GLY A 75 -5.00 -10.83 3.14
N ILE A 76 -6.10 -10.54 3.82
CA ILE A 76 -6.49 -9.17 4.17
C ILE A 76 -6.91 -9.20 5.64
N ASP A 77 -6.29 -8.37 6.47
CA ASP A 77 -6.58 -8.27 7.89
C ASP A 77 -7.03 -6.87 8.26
N GLY A 78 -7.96 -6.77 9.21
CA GLY A 78 -8.37 -5.49 9.79
C GLY A 78 -9.63 -4.88 9.21
N LEU A 79 -10.32 -5.56 8.29
CA LEU A 79 -11.54 -5.04 7.65
C LEU A 79 -12.68 -4.78 8.63
N ARG A 80 -12.72 -5.52 9.74
CA ARG A 80 -13.82 -5.40 10.69
C ARG A 80 -13.93 -3.99 11.28
N ASN A 81 -12.82 -3.42 11.72
CA ASN A 81 -12.79 -2.08 12.29
C ASN A 81 -12.41 -1.02 11.28
N ALA A 82 -11.71 -1.42 10.22
CA ALA A 82 -11.26 -0.53 9.14
C ALA A 82 -10.47 0.68 9.64
N GLU A 83 -9.68 0.49 10.69
CA GLU A 83 -8.75 1.50 11.21
C GLU A 83 -7.35 1.31 10.66
N TRP A 84 -6.97 0.06 10.46
CA TRP A 84 -5.71 -0.35 9.87
C TRP A 84 -5.96 -1.66 9.15
N VAL A 85 -5.99 -1.60 7.83
CA VAL A 85 -6.16 -2.80 7.01
C VAL A 85 -4.83 -3.10 6.32
N ALA A 86 -4.38 -4.35 6.47
CA ALA A 86 -3.18 -4.84 5.81
C ALA A 86 -3.58 -5.83 4.71
N MET A 87 -3.05 -5.62 3.51
CA MET A 87 -3.28 -6.51 2.36
C MET A 87 -1.93 -7.14 1.99
N ASP A 88 -1.86 -8.45 2.07
CA ASP A 88 -0.62 -9.20 1.82
C ASP A 88 -0.58 -9.71 0.38
N TYR A 89 0.34 -9.15 -0.41
CA TYR A 89 0.62 -9.60 -1.78
C TYR A 89 1.95 -10.36 -1.87
N SER A 90 2.45 -10.89 -0.77
CA SER A 90 3.73 -11.58 -0.64
C SER A 90 4.93 -10.63 -0.72
N ASP A 91 5.28 -10.13 -1.89
CA ASP A 91 6.42 -9.21 -2.03
C ASP A 91 6.08 -7.78 -1.63
N VAL A 92 4.80 -7.44 -1.56
CA VAL A 92 4.33 -6.10 -1.23
C VAL A 92 3.25 -6.20 -0.17
N LEU A 93 3.40 -5.42 0.89
CA LEU A 93 2.41 -5.33 1.95
C LEU A 93 1.78 -3.94 1.89
N VAL A 94 0.47 -3.88 1.73
CA VAL A 94 -0.28 -2.63 1.65
C VAL A 94 -0.89 -2.33 3.01
N HIS A 95 -0.71 -1.10 3.49
CA HIS A 95 -1.28 -0.65 4.75
C HIS A 95 -2.20 0.53 4.49
N VAL A 96 -3.47 0.38 4.80
CA VAL A 96 -4.47 1.44 4.67
C VAL A 96 -4.94 1.82 6.06
N PHE A 97 -4.70 3.08 6.46
CA PHE A 97 -4.95 3.55 7.82
C PHE A 97 -5.97 4.66 7.88
N LEU A 98 -6.61 4.80 9.04
CA LEU A 98 -7.15 6.10 9.45
C LEU A 98 -5.96 6.97 9.90
N PRO A 99 -6.05 8.31 9.73
CA PRO A 99 -4.92 9.19 10.07
C PRO A 99 -4.43 9.05 11.50
N GLU A 100 -5.32 8.92 12.46
CA GLU A 100 -4.96 8.77 13.88
C GLU A 100 -4.19 7.49 14.13
N THR A 101 -4.66 6.39 13.55
CA THR A 101 -4.01 5.08 13.68
C THR A 101 -2.63 5.10 13.05
N ARG A 102 -2.51 5.73 11.88
CA ARG A 102 -1.23 5.86 11.18
C ARG A 102 -0.22 6.60 12.04
N ASN A 103 -0.62 7.72 12.64
CA ASN A 103 0.26 8.52 13.49
C ASN A 103 0.68 7.74 14.74
N PHE A 104 -0.22 6.97 15.31
CA PHE A 104 0.07 6.17 16.50
C PHE A 104 1.13 5.10 16.24
N TYR A 105 0.96 4.33 15.16
CA TYR A 105 1.89 3.24 14.84
C TYR A 105 3.15 3.70 14.12
N ASN A 106 3.01 4.72 13.25
CA ASN A 106 4.14 5.38 12.59
C ASN A 106 5.11 4.42 11.89
N LEU A 107 4.54 3.54 11.05
CA LEU A 107 5.31 2.49 10.36
C LEU A 107 6.46 3.03 9.53
N GLU A 108 6.32 4.22 8.96
CA GLU A 108 7.36 4.82 8.14
C GLU A 108 8.68 4.99 8.90
N HIS A 109 8.60 5.14 10.21
CA HIS A 109 9.78 5.36 11.06
C HIS A 109 10.37 4.07 11.63
N LEU A 110 9.65 2.95 11.53
CA LEU A 110 10.18 1.66 11.98
C LEU A 110 11.30 1.15 11.09
N TRP A 111 11.33 1.60 9.84
CA TRP A 111 12.31 1.17 8.86
C TRP A 111 13.15 2.37 8.43
N ALA A 112 13.93 2.89 9.37
CA ALA A 112 14.74 4.11 9.15
C ALA A 112 15.69 4.01 7.96
N ASP A 113 16.12 2.77 7.62
CA ASP A 113 17.03 2.53 6.49
C ASP A 113 16.30 2.34 5.17
N ALA A 114 14.97 2.31 5.18
CA ALA A 114 14.19 2.16 3.96
C ALA A 114 14.22 3.44 3.14
N LYS A 115 14.22 3.27 1.83
CA LYS A 115 14.08 4.41 0.92
C LYS A 115 12.58 4.73 0.81
N LEU A 116 12.18 5.90 1.25
CA LEU A 116 10.79 6.34 1.22
C LEU A 116 10.54 7.25 0.03
N THR A 117 9.45 6.97 -0.69
CA THR A 117 8.99 7.81 -1.79
C THR A 117 7.57 8.23 -1.49
N GLN A 118 7.33 9.52 -1.45
CA GLN A 118 5.98 10.05 -1.26
C GLN A 118 5.34 10.30 -2.62
N ILE A 119 4.12 9.78 -2.79
CA ILE A 119 3.35 9.97 -4.01
C ILE A 119 2.40 11.15 -3.80
N PRO A 120 2.42 12.17 -4.66
CA PRO A 120 1.51 13.31 -4.50
C PRO A 120 0.04 12.90 -4.53
N ASP A 121 -0.76 13.57 -3.70
CA ASP A 121 -2.20 13.33 -3.69
C ASP A 121 -2.82 13.79 -5.00
N LEU A 122 -3.80 13.04 -5.48
CA LEU A 122 -4.63 13.46 -6.61
C LEU A 122 -5.84 14.21 -6.06
N ASP A 123 -6.16 15.31 -6.69
CA ASP A 123 -7.32 16.13 -6.31
C ASP A 123 -8.61 15.63 -6.92
#